data_6e1d44da962d77f5d47183d536628acd
#
_entry.id   6e1d44da962d77f5d47183d536628acd
#
_cell.length_a   1.000
_cell.length_b   1.000
_cell.length_c   1.000
_cell.angle_alpha   90.00
_cell.angle_beta   90.00
_cell.angle_gamma   90.00
#
_symmetry.space_group_name_H-M   'P 1'
#
loop_
_entity.id
_entity.type
_entity.pdbx_description
1 polymer ?
#
loop_
_entity_poly.entity_id
_entity_poly.type
_entity_poly.pdbx_seq_one_letter_code
_entity_poly.pdbx_strand_id
1 'polypeptide(L)'
;DSVLVDNGFEQFSLPFSLAADGCTFKIVGASLFGDMYFVLDGDTSIQLIDTAWTKLTGFSTFNRVRPLDGENVGFEYLLNECILAGEYAFFNEGNLAPHQVAFMPNGQLNGMKPFLGYVLCYAGDCLEETEPASRTIDLIDEKGQKQTFAFKSIGGKMAIELYSIGRGKRKVSGDL
;
A
#
# COMPACT_ATOMS: atom_id res chain seq x y z
N ASP A 1 5.44 -3.51 -27.03
CA ASP A 1 5.85 -3.39 -25.62
C ASP A 1 4.69 -2.83 -24.82
N SER A 2 4.60 -3.18 -23.54
CA SER A 2 3.57 -2.69 -22.63
C SER A 2 4.17 -2.34 -21.28
N VAL A 3 3.51 -1.42 -20.59
CA VAL A 3 3.78 -1.06 -19.21
C VAL A 3 2.64 -1.55 -18.33
N LEU A 4 2.96 -2.14 -17.19
CA LEU A 4 1.99 -2.46 -16.16
C LEU A 4 1.74 -1.21 -15.33
N VAL A 5 0.49 -0.80 -15.25
CA VAL A 5 0.05 0.32 -14.42
C VAL A 5 -0.77 -0.24 -13.27
N ASP A 6 -0.38 0.13 -12.05
CA ASP A 6 -1.10 -0.17 -10.83
C ASP A 6 -1.54 1.17 -10.22
N ASN A 7 -2.83 1.38 -10.13
CA ASN A 7 -3.41 2.60 -9.58
C ASN A 7 -3.92 2.43 -8.14
N GLY A 8 -3.63 1.27 -7.53
CA GLY A 8 -4.06 0.91 -6.19
C GLY A 8 -5.47 0.30 -6.10
N PHE A 9 -6.24 0.31 -7.20
CA PHE A 9 -7.56 -0.33 -7.30
C PHE A 9 -7.51 -1.52 -8.25
N GLU A 10 -6.79 -1.37 -9.35
CA GLU A 10 -6.66 -2.37 -10.40
C GLU A 10 -5.29 -2.30 -11.07
N GLN A 11 -4.87 -3.41 -11.62
CA GLN A 11 -3.69 -3.51 -12.46
C GLN A 11 -4.12 -3.72 -13.91
N PHE A 12 -3.53 -2.97 -14.80
CA PHE A 12 -3.79 -3.09 -16.23
C PHE A 12 -2.52 -2.85 -17.05
N SER A 13 -2.46 -3.48 -18.21
CA SER A 13 -1.33 -3.36 -19.13
C SER A 13 -1.69 -2.42 -20.27
N LEU A 14 -0.88 -1.38 -20.45
CA LEU A 14 -1.07 -0.40 -21.52
C LEU A 14 0.07 -0.45 -22.53
N PRO A 15 -0.21 -0.26 -23.81
CA PRO A 15 0.84 -0.13 -24.82
C PRO A 15 1.70 1.11 -24.55
N PHE A 16 3.02 0.96 -24.72
CA PHE A 16 3.89 2.12 -24.70
C PHE A 16 4.84 2.15 -25.91
N SER A 17 5.29 3.33 -26.24
CA SER A 17 6.29 3.55 -27.28
C SER A 17 7.36 4.52 -26.79
N LEU A 18 8.61 4.23 -27.15
CA LEU A 18 9.76 5.10 -26.88
C LEU A 18 9.98 6.00 -28.08
N ALA A 19 10.21 7.28 -27.85
CA ALA A 19 10.57 8.22 -28.90
C ALA A 19 12.02 8.05 -29.37
N ALA A 20 12.36 8.64 -30.51
CA ALA A 20 13.69 8.51 -31.10
C ALA A 20 14.83 9.13 -30.24
N ASP A 21 14.49 10.01 -29.30
CA ASP A 21 15.45 10.59 -28.35
C ASP A 21 15.90 9.59 -27.26
N GLY A 22 15.24 8.43 -27.16
CA GLY A 22 15.55 7.42 -26.17
C GLY A 22 15.18 7.77 -24.73
N CYS A 23 14.59 8.93 -24.50
CA CYS A 23 14.26 9.44 -23.17
C CYS A 23 12.78 9.71 -22.97
N THR A 24 12.07 10.08 -24.05
CA THR A 24 10.64 10.34 -24.02
C THR A 24 9.87 9.10 -24.37
N PHE A 25 8.89 8.73 -23.56
CA PHE A 25 7.97 7.64 -23.86
C PHE A 25 6.52 8.04 -23.68
N LYS A 26 5.67 7.36 -24.42
CA LYS A 26 4.25 7.57 -24.44
C LYS A 26 3.52 6.30 -23.99
N ILE A 27 2.60 6.43 -23.05
CA ILE A 27 1.67 5.37 -22.66
C ILE A 27 0.32 5.69 -23.33
N VAL A 28 -0.13 4.76 -24.17
CA VAL A 28 -1.33 4.95 -25.00
C VAL A 28 -2.58 4.71 -24.17
N GLY A 29 -3.50 5.66 -24.17
CA GLY A 29 -4.78 5.55 -23.48
C GLY A 29 -4.68 5.53 -21.95
N ALA A 30 -3.61 6.08 -21.39
CA ALA A 30 -3.34 6.01 -19.94
C ALA A 30 -4.20 6.96 -19.10
N SER A 31 -4.96 7.85 -19.71
CA SER A 31 -5.83 8.76 -18.98
C SER A 31 -7.15 8.98 -19.70
N LEU A 32 -8.12 9.56 -18.99
CA LEU A 32 -9.38 10.02 -19.57
C LEU A 32 -9.18 11.09 -20.65
N PHE A 33 -8.00 11.71 -20.71
CA PHE A 33 -7.63 12.74 -21.68
C PHE A 33 -6.80 12.20 -22.85
N GLY A 34 -6.55 10.88 -22.90
CA GLY A 34 -5.81 10.21 -23.96
C GLY A 34 -4.45 9.67 -23.53
N ASP A 35 -3.44 9.90 -24.37
CA ASP A 35 -2.08 9.40 -24.13
C ASP A 35 -1.35 10.22 -23.06
N MET A 36 -0.53 9.56 -22.27
CA MET A 36 0.36 10.21 -21.29
C MET A 36 1.81 10.17 -21.78
N TYR A 37 2.50 11.29 -21.65
CA TYR A 37 3.91 11.43 -22.03
C TYR A 37 4.80 11.60 -20.82
N PHE A 38 5.90 10.85 -20.80
CA PHE A 38 6.87 10.86 -19.74
C PHE A 38 8.27 11.07 -20.29
N VAL A 39 9.12 11.75 -19.54
CA VAL A 39 10.55 11.87 -19.79
C VAL A 39 11.31 11.15 -18.69
N LEU A 40 12.31 10.34 -19.06
CA LEU A 40 13.25 9.79 -18.09
C LEU A 40 14.16 10.91 -17.59
N ASP A 41 14.25 11.04 -16.28
CA ASP A 41 15.14 11.98 -15.60
C ASP A 41 16.20 11.17 -14.83
N GLY A 42 17.26 10.85 -15.55
CA GLY A 42 18.28 9.92 -15.09
C GLY A 42 17.76 8.50 -14.90
N ASP A 43 18.38 7.76 -13.97
CA ASP A 43 18.04 6.36 -13.69
C ASP A 43 17.01 6.20 -12.54
N THR A 44 16.61 7.30 -11.92
CA THR A 44 15.89 7.28 -10.65
C THR A 44 14.52 7.90 -10.70
N SER A 45 14.19 8.65 -11.74
CA SER A 45 12.90 9.32 -11.83
C SER A 45 12.37 9.42 -13.25
N ILE A 46 11.07 9.60 -13.34
CA ILE A 46 10.36 9.94 -14.57
C ILE A 46 9.50 11.18 -14.32
N GLN A 47 9.47 12.06 -15.31
CA GLN A 47 8.66 13.26 -15.28
C GLN A 47 7.49 13.16 -16.24
N LEU A 48 6.28 13.39 -15.72
CA LEU A 48 5.08 13.49 -16.52
C LEU A 48 5.02 14.87 -17.20
N ILE A 49 4.88 14.88 -18.51
CA ILE A 49 4.86 16.12 -19.32
C ILE A 49 3.42 16.66 -19.48
N ASP A 50 2.42 15.81 -19.28
CA ASP A 50 1.02 16.21 -19.48
C ASP A 50 0.57 17.23 -18.44
N THR A 51 0.33 18.46 -18.93
CA THR A 51 -0.09 19.59 -18.08
C THR A 51 -1.51 19.46 -17.55
N ALA A 52 -2.39 18.74 -18.24
CA ALA A 52 -3.77 18.54 -17.79
C ALA A 52 -3.79 17.59 -16.59
N TRP A 53 -3.05 16.49 -16.66
CA TRP A 53 -2.89 15.55 -15.56
C TRP A 53 -2.19 16.18 -14.36
N THR A 54 -1.12 16.93 -14.59
CA THR A 54 -0.38 17.62 -13.52
C THR A 54 -1.25 18.62 -12.77
N LYS A 55 -2.15 19.32 -13.46
CA LYS A 55 -3.11 20.22 -12.81
C LYS A 55 -4.12 19.49 -11.94
N LEU A 56 -4.53 18.29 -12.33
CA LEU A 56 -5.48 17.46 -11.58
C LEU A 56 -4.86 16.84 -10.34
N THR A 57 -3.65 16.30 -10.46
CA THR A 57 -3.01 15.51 -9.40
C THR A 57 -2.05 16.34 -8.54
N GLY A 58 -1.54 17.45 -9.06
CA GLY A 58 -0.46 18.22 -8.42
C GLY A 58 0.91 17.56 -8.50
N PHE A 59 1.03 16.37 -9.13
CA PHE A 59 2.29 15.63 -9.24
C PHE A 59 2.75 15.56 -10.69
N SER A 60 4.05 15.78 -10.90
CA SER A 60 4.69 15.65 -12.21
C SER A 60 5.89 14.72 -12.21
N THR A 61 6.43 14.39 -11.04
CA THR A 61 7.63 13.56 -10.90
C THR A 61 7.31 12.29 -10.12
N PHE A 62 7.74 11.16 -10.66
CA PHE A 62 7.65 9.84 -10.04
C PHE A 62 9.05 9.31 -9.81
N ASN A 63 9.39 9.02 -8.57
CA ASN A 63 10.68 8.47 -8.22
C ASN A 63 10.66 6.95 -8.33
N ARG A 64 11.79 6.41 -8.80
CA ARG A 64 11.98 4.97 -8.85
C ARG A 64 11.98 4.42 -7.43
N VAL A 65 11.10 3.49 -7.19
CA VAL A 65 11.17 2.64 -6.01
C VAL A 65 12.31 1.65 -6.22
N ARG A 66 13.03 1.30 -5.17
CA ARG A 66 14.11 0.30 -5.24
C ARG A 66 13.62 -0.94 -5.97
N PRO A 67 14.51 -1.60 -6.76
CA PRO A 67 14.16 -2.89 -7.32
C PRO A 67 13.76 -3.80 -6.17
N LEU A 68 12.58 -4.34 -6.28
CA LEU A 68 12.01 -5.19 -5.27
C LEU A 68 12.26 -6.61 -5.75
N ASP A 69 13.01 -7.37 -4.98
CA ASP A 69 13.19 -8.79 -5.21
C ASP A 69 11.88 -9.49 -4.82
N GLY A 70 11.06 -9.87 -5.81
CA GLY A 70 9.85 -10.64 -5.56
C GLY A 70 8.60 -10.16 -6.29
N GLU A 71 7.55 -10.95 -6.20
CA GLU A 71 6.31 -10.79 -6.96
C GLU A 71 5.38 -9.67 -6.46
N ASN A 72 5.61 -9.13 -5.26
CA ASN A 72 4.77 -8.07 -4.66
C ASN A 72 5.52 -6.76 -4.64
N VAL A 73 5.61 -6.16 -5.80
CA VAL A 73 6.33 -4.94 -6.04
C VAL A 73 5.36 -3.90 -6.56
N GLY A 74 5.33 -2.78 -5.91
CA GLY A 74 4.50 -1.68 -6.36
C GLY A 74 3.90 -0.90 -5.21
N PHE A 75 2.71 -0.42 -5.45
CA PHE A 75 2.01 0.48 -4.55
C PHE A 75 1.77 -0.12 -3.16
N GLU A 76 1.34 -1.38 -3.09
CA GLU A 76 1.08 -2.05 -1.80
C GLU A 76 2.33 -2.16 -0.93
N TYR A 77 3.47 -2.52 -1.54
CA TYR A 77 4.73 -2.60 -0.79
C TYR A 77 5.11 -1.26 -0.19
N LEU A 78 5.05 -0.19 -0.98
CA LEU A 78 5.33 1.16 -0.51
C LEU A 78 4.36 1.62 0.56
N LEU A 79 3.09 1.32 0.38
CA LEU A 79 2.07 1.66 1.34
C LEU A 79 2.34 0.96 2.68
N ASN A 80 2.62 -0.34 2.64
CA ASN A 80 2.98 -1.12 3.81
C ASN A 80 4.24 -0.53 4.48
N GLU A 81 5.29 -0.26 3.70
CA GLU A 81 6.54 0.32 4.20
C GLU A 81 6.31 1.68 4.88
N CYS A 82 5.50 2.53 4.30
CA CYS A 82 5.22 3.87 4.84
C CYS A 82 4.31 3.86 6.06
N ILE A 83 3.32 2.96 6.10
CA ILE A 83 2.23 3.04 7.10
C ILE A 83 2.46 2.10 8.28
N LEU A 84 2.90 0.87 8.04
CA LEU A 84 2.81 -0.20 9.03
C LEU A 84 4.11 -0.98 9.21
N ALA A 85 4.91 -1.22 8.16
CA ALA A 85 6.06 -2.10 8.26
C ALA A 85 7.05 -1.66 9.36
N GLY A 86 7.42 -2.62 10.20
CA GLY A 86 8.30 -2.42 11.36
C GLY A 86 8.21 -3.59 12.34
N GLU A 87 9.05 -3.52 13.35
CA GLU A 87 9.05 -4.45 14.48
C GLU A 87 8.44 -3.77 15.69
N TYR A 88 7.53 -4.47 16.35
CA TYR A 88 6.75 -3.96 17.47
C TYR A 88 6.80 -4.89 18.66
N ALA A 89 6.88 -4.32 19.86
CA ALA A 89 6.58 -5.08 21.07
C ALA A 89 5.07 -5.30 21.15
N PHE A 90 4.65 -6.55 21.38
CA PHE A 90 3.24 -6.88 21.40
C PHE A 90 2.68 -6.83 22.83
N PHE A 91 1.61 -6.06 23.00
CA PHE A 91 0.87 -5.99 24.26
C PHE A 91 -0.53 -6.57 24.04
N ASN A 92 -0.92 -7.50 24.87
CA ASN A 92 -2.27 -8.02 24.91
C ASN A 92 -2.88 -7.78 26.29
N GLU A 93 -4.00 -7.07 26.35
CA GLU A 93 -4.68 -6.71 27.60
C GLU A 93 -3.74 -6.06 28.63
N GLY A 94 -2.82 -5.21 28.15
CA GLY A 94 -1.83 -4.51 28.99
C GLY A 94 -0.62 -5.35 29.43
N ASN A 95 -0.51 -6.61 29.00
CA ASN A 95 0.62 -7.46 29.27
C ASN A 95 1.57 -7.52 28.07
N LEU A 96 2.85 -7.25 28.30
CA LEU A 96 3.89 -7.39 27.28
C LEU A 96 4.06 -8.87 26.94
N ALA A 97 3.89 -9.21 25.66
CA ALA A 97 4.18 -10.55 25.17
C ALA A 97 5.70 -10.79 25.13
N PRO A 98 6.16 -12.04 25.31
CA PRO A 98 7.59 -12.37 25.33
C PRO A 98 8.26 -12.33 23.97
N HIS A 99 7.56 -11.95 22.92
CA HIS A 99 8.04 -11.93 21.53
C HIS A 99 7.63 -10.63 20.83
N GLN A 100 8.35 -10.31 19.78
CA GLN A 100 8.07 -9.19 18.91
C GLN A 100 7.15 -9.61 17.78
N VAL A 101 6.40 -8.66 17.26
CA VAL A 101 5.60 -8.78 16.04
C VAL A 101 6.27 -7.96 14.96
N ALA A 102 6.46 -8.54 13.78
CA ALA A 102 7.03 -7.84 12.63
C ALA A 102 6.05 -7.82 11.46
N PHE A 103 5.69 -6.62 11.04
CA PHE A 103 4.96 -6.36 9.79
C PHE A 103 5.98 -6.12 8.69
N MET A 104 6.04 -7.00 7.70
CA MET A 104 6.98 -6.88 6.58
C MET A 104 6.35 -6.09 5.43
N PRO A 105 7.12 -5.27 4.67
CA PRO A 105 6.57 -4.49 3.56
C PRO A 105 5.86 -5.33 2.49
N ASN A 106 6.24 -6.60 2.33
CA ASN A 106 5.62 -7.53 1.38
C ASN A 106 4.30 -8.15 1.88
N GLY A 107 3.73 -7.66 2.98
CA GLY A 107 2.48 -8.18 3.54
C GLY A 107 2.63 -9.42 4.43
N GLN A 108 3.85 -9.87 4.69
CA GLN A 108 4.08 -10.95 5.67
C GLN A 108 3.99 -10.42 7.09
N LEU A 109 3.49 -11.26 7.98
CA LEU A 109 3.34 -10.98 9.41
C LEU A 109 4.02 -12.07 10.23
N ASN A 110 4.96 -11.68 11.08
CA ASN A 110 5.69 -12.60 11.95
C ASN A 110 5.37 -12.30 13.43
N GLY A 111 5.28 -13.33 14.23
CA GLY A 111 5.13 -13.20 15.69
C GLY A 111 3.69 -13.01 16.18
N MET A 112 2.66 -12.96 15.32
CA MET A 112 1.25 -12.78 15.71
C MET A 112 0.39 -13.98 15.30
N LYS A 113 0.63 -15.15 15.89
CA LYS A 113 -0.20 -16.33 15.59
C LYS A 113 -1.67 -16.10 15.94
N PRO A 114 -2.63 -16.62 15.14
CA PRO A 114 -2.44 -17.54 14.01
C PRO A 114 -2.14 -16.84 12.67
N PHE A 115 -1.96 -15.52 12.63
CA PHE A 115 -1.82 -14.76 11.41
C PHE A 115 -0.40 -14.82 10.86
N LEU A 116 -0.28 -14.98 9.54
CA LEU A 116 0.98 -15.05 8.80
C LEU A 116 1.13 -13.94 7.76
N GLY A 117 0.05 -13.23 7.48
CA GLY A 117 0.06 -12.16 6.49
C GLY A 117 -0.94 -11.07 6.82
N TYR A 118 -0.84 -9.97 6.08
CA TYR A 118 -1.78 -8.87 6.19
C TYR A 118 -1.94 -8.13 4.85
N VAL A 119 -3.08 -7.46 4.72
CA VAL A 119 -3.37 -6.54 3.62
C VAL A 119 -3.95 -5.27 4.22
N LEU A 120 -3.35 -4.12 3.91
CA LEU A 120 -3.92 -2.83 4.26
C LEU A 120 -5.06 -2.50 3.32
N CYS A 121 -6.17 -2.07 3.87
CA CYS A 121 -7.28 -1.58 3.11
C CYS A 121 -7.19 -0.06 2.96
N TYR A 122 -7.01 0.41 1.74
CA TYR A 122 -6.82 1.82 1.41
C TYR A 122 -7.75 2.32 0.29
N ALA A 123 -8.54 1.42 -0.28
CA ALA A 123 -9.51 1.76 -1.32
C ALA A 123 -10.91 1.96 -0.72
N GLY A 124 -11.74 2.78 -1.36
CA GLY A 124 -13.05 3.18 -0.87
C GLY A 124 -14.01 2.03 -0.52
N ASP A 125 -13.88 0.91 -1.19
CA ASP A 125 -14.71 -0.29 -0.99
C ASP A 125 -14.48 -1.00 0.35
N CYS A 126 -13.41 -0.64 1.05
CA CYS A 126 -13.07 -1.19 2.35
C CYS A 126 -13.82 -0.51 3.51
N LEU A 127 -14.55 0.55 3.24
CA LEU A 127 -15.05 1.47 4.26
C LEU A 127 -16.57 1.39 4.49
N GLU A 128 -17.27 0.46 3.83
CA GLU A 128 -18.73 0.42 3.86
C GLU A 128 -19.38 0.32 5.25
N GLU A 129 -18.62 -0.06 6.29
CA GLU A 129 -19.18 -0.23 7.64
C GLU A 129 -18.37 0.41 8.77
N THR A 130 -17.29 1.15 8.48
CA THR A 130 -16.46 1.76 9.53
C THR A 130 -16.58 3.27 9.55
N GLU A 131 -16.48 3.87 10.74
CA GLU A 131 -16.44 5.33 10.87
C GLU A 131 -15.34 5.93 9.99
N PRO A 132 -15.57 7.12 9.39
CA PRO A 132 -14.71 7.70 8.35
C PRO A 132 -13.25 7.98 8.75
N ALA A 133 -12.88 7.73 9.99
CA ALA A 133 -11.53 7.94 10.51
C ALA A 133 -10.75 6.63 10.73
N SER A 134 -11.31 5.46 10.45
CA SER A 134 -10.67 4.17 10.73
C SER A 134 -10.03 3.60 9.48
N ARG A 135 -8.73 3.38 9.52
CA ARG A 135 -8.04 2.55 8.54
C ARG A 135 -8.27 1.10 8.89
N THR A 136 -8.43 0.26 7.90
CA THR A 136 -8.64 -1.17 8.13
C THR A 136 -7.49 -2.01 7.62
N ILE A 137 -7.29 -3.14 8.26
CA ILE A 137 -6.29 -4.13 7.93
C ILE A 137 -6.93 -5.52 8.01
N ASP A 138 -6.73 -6.31 6.99
CA ASP A 138 -7.06 -7.73 6.99
C ASP A 138 -5.85 -8.52 7.47
N LEU A 139 -5.99 -9.25 8.57
CA LEU A 139 -5.01 -10.23 8.99
C LEU A 139 -5.39 -11.59 8.41
N ILE A 140 -4.39 -12.29 7.87
CA ILE A 140 -4.56 -13.55 7.12
C ILE A 140 -3.93 -14.67 7.91
N ASP A 141 -4.72 -15.69 8.25
CA ASP A 141 -4.23 -16.85 8.98
C ASP A 141 -3.56 -17.89 8.06
N GLU A 142 -3.02 -18.95 8.66
CA GLU A 142 -2.36 -20.08 7.96
C GLU A 142 -3.29 -20.83 6.98
N LYS A 143 -4.62 -20.65 7.08
CA LYS A 143 -5.61 -21.21 6.18
C LYS A 143 -6.05 -20.24 5.08
N GLY A 144 -5.47 -19.04 5.05
CA GLY A 144 -5.86 -17.97 4.15
C GLY A 144 -7.17 -17.29 4.53
N GLN A 145 -7.69 -17.52 5.74
CA GLN A 145 -8.89 -16.82 6.21
C GLN A 145 -8.52 -15.41 6.66
N LYS A 146 -9.35 -14.46 6.25
CA LYS A 146 -9.18 -13.05 6.57
C LYS A 146 -10.00 -12.67 7.78
N GLN A 147 -9.41 -11.90 8.67
CA GLN A 147 -10.10 -11.22 9.75
C GLN A 147 -9.78 -9.74 9.70
N THR A 148 -10.81 -8.91 9.60
CA THR A 148 -10.67 -7.46 9.46
C THR A 148 -10.61 -6.78 10.82
N PHE A 149 -9.65 -5.87 10.96
CA PHE A 149 -9.47 -5.00 12.11
C PHE A 149 -9.44 -3.54 11.67
N ALA A 150 -9.94 -2.65 12.50
CA ALA A 150 -9.59 -1.25 12.41
C ALA A 150 -8.23 -1.03 13.08
N PHE A 151 -7.42 -0.12 12.57
CA PHE A 151 -6.15 0.23 13.22
C PHE A 151 -5.94 1.74 13.31
N LYS A 152 -5.15 2.14 14.28
CA LYS A 152 -4.71 3.50 14.49
C LYS A 152 -3.20 3.52 14.71
N SER A 153 -2.49 4.34 13.95
CA SER A 153 -1.08 4.60 14.23
C SER A 153 -0.93 5.81 15.16
N ILE A 154 -0.02 5.71 16.11
CA ILE A 154 0.29 6.73 17.09
C ILE A 154 1.74 7.16 16.91
N GLY A 155 1.98 8.46 16.84
CA GLY A 155 3.34 8.99 16.69
C GLY A 155 4.04 8.53 15.41
N GLY A 156 3.33 8.53 14.28
CA GLY A 156 3.80 7.92 13.05
C GLY A 156 3.64 6.39 13.13
N LYS A 157 4.76 5.67 13.17
CA LYS A 157 4.78 4.19 13.35
C LYS A 157 5.29 3.76 14.72
N MET A 158 5.25 4.64 15.73
CA MET A 158 5.77 4.31 17.07
C MET A 158 4.91 3.29 17.80
N ALA A 159 3.60 3.35 17.63
CA ALA A 159 2.67 2.38 18.16
C ALA A 159 1.49 2.18 17.21
N ILE A 160 0.91 0.98 17.23
CA ILE A 160 -0.24 0.60 16.43
C ILE A 160 -1.25 -0.09 17.33
N GLU A 161 -2.45 0.47 17.35
CA GLU A 161 -3.59 -0.11 18.06
C GLU A 161 -4.48 -0.85 17.04
N LEU A 162 -4.80 -2.11 17.34
CA LEU A 162 -5.73 -2.92 16.56
C LEU A 162 -7.06 -3.06 17.31
N TYR A 163 -8.13 -2.85 16.59
CA TYR A 163 -9.50 -2.96 17.12
C TYR A 163 -10.28 -3.97 16.31
N SER A 164 -10.85 -4.98 16.98
CA SER A 164 -11.76 -5.91 16.30
C SER A 164 -13.00 -5.16 15.82
N ILE A 165 -13.33 -5.33 14.54
CA ILE A 165 -14.58 -4.83 13.97
C ILE A 165 -15.65 -5.90 14.21
N GLY A 166 -16.46 -5.71 15.26
CA GLY A 166 -17.59 -6.58 15.54
C GLY A 166 -18.89 -5.86 15.19
N ARG A 167 -19.90 -6.58 14.74
CA ARG A 167 -21.25 -6.03 14.62
C ARG A 167 -21.69 -5.52 15.99
N GLY A 168 -21.48 -4.22 16.24
CA GLY A 168 -22.09 -3.50 17.36
C GLY A 168 -21.24 -3.21 18.60
N LYS A 169 -19.99 -3.66 18.75
CA LYS A 169 -19.10 -3.20 19.85
C LYS A 169 -17.63 -3.37 19.47
N ARG A 170 -16.88 -2.28 19.52
CA ARG A 170 -15.41 -2.30 19.44
C ARG A 170 -14.86 -3.00 20.69
N LYS A 171 -14.04 -4.01 20.49
CA LYS A 171 -13.24 -4.60 21.56
C LYS A 171 -11.78 -4.39 21.17
N VAL A 172 -11.03 -3.74 22.02
CA VAL A 172 -9.56 -3.63 21.85
C VAL A 172 -9.00 -5.03 21.90
N SER A 173 -8.31 -5.45 20.85
CA SER A 173 -7.73 -6.79 20.75
C SER A 173 -6.24 -6.83 21.12
N GLY A 174 -5.61 -5.68 21.34
CA GLY A 174 -4.23 -5.51 21.80
C GLY A 174 -3.66 -4.16 21.38
N ASP A 175 -2.70 -3.69 22.14
CA ASP A 175 -1.81 -2.58 21.78
C ASP A 175 -0.51 -3.18 21.24
N LEU A 176 -0.05 -2.73 20.08
CA LEU A 176 1.22 -3.13 19.45
C LEU A 176 2.32 -2.14 19.78
#